data_e3baec79e67176f99059546a9da1dc8f
#
_entry.id   e3baec79e67176f99059546a9da1dc8f
#
_cell.length_a   1.000
_cell.length_b   1.000
_cell.length_c   1.000
_cell.angle_alpha   90.00
_cell.angle_beta   90.00
_cell.angle_gamma   90.00
#
_symmetry.space_group_name_H-M   'P 1'
#
loop_
_entity.id
_entity.type
_entity.pdbx_description
1 polymer ?
#
loop_
_entity_poly.entity_id
_entity_poly.type
_entity_poly.pdbx_seq_one_letter_code
_entity_poly.pdbx_strand_id
1 'polypeptide(L)'
;MKKQKLELTWIGKEDRPRLEPRILLEDQDLSYHSGYRVTEEDLFDNRLIFGDNLLALKALEHEFSGKVKCVYIDPPFNTQQAFEHYDDGLEHSIWLGLMRDRLEIIKRLMNNEGTLFVHIDDNELGYLIVLLDEIMGRSNRVAVITFKQGSATGHKSINPGVVTTSNFLVIYAKNKPIWTPNRLFTARAERDKRYSQFIMNYESHFPKWQF
;
A
#
# COMPACT_ATOMS: atom_id res chain seq x y z
N MET A 1 -7.12 -5.44 33.26
CA MET A 1 -8.12 -4.77 32.41
C MET A 1 -8.20 -5.52 31.09
N LYS A 2 -9.39 -6.00 30.67
CA LYS A 2 -9.58 -6.52 29.30
C LYS A 2 -9.36 -5.34 28.33
N LYS A 3 -8.43 -5.48 27.39
CA LYS A 3 -8.25 -4.47 26.34
C LYS A 3 -9.54 -4.44 25.51
N GLN A 4 -10.23 -3.31 25.50
CA GLN A 4 -11.36 -3.07 24.60
C GLN A 4 -10.81 -3.00 23.18
N LYS A 5 -11.44 -3.73 22.25
CA LYS A 5 -11.09 -3.75 20.84
C LYS A 5 -12.17 -2.99 20.06
N LEU A 6 -11.78 -2.03 19.24
CA LEU A 6 -12.67 -1.46 18.24
C LEU A 6 -12.83 -2.48 17.13
N GLU A 7 -14.05 -2.72 16.69
CA GLU A 7 -14.38 -3.62 15.61
C GLU A 7 -15.33 -2.93 14.63
N LEU A 8 -15.01 -2.99 13.35
CA LEU A 8 -15.90 -2.57 12.27
C LEU A 8 -16.82 -3.74 11.94
N THR A 9 -18.12 -3.54 11.93
CA THR A 9 -19.09 -4.57 11.56
C THR A 9 -19.96 -4.11 10.40
N TRP A 10 -20.34 -5.05 9.52
CA TRP A 10 -21.23 -4.83 8.38
C TRP A 10 -22.00 -6.12 8.06
N ILE A 11 -23.06 -6.00 7.27
CA ILE A 11 -23.84 -7.15 6.82
C ILE A 11 -22.96 -8.02 5.90
N GLY A 12 -22.84 -9.32 6.21
CA GLY A 12 -22.01 -10.26 5.46
C GLY A 12 -20.53 -10.28 5.90
N LYS A 13 -20.15 -9.63 7.02
CA LYS A 13 -18.77 -9.68 7.52
C LYS A 13 -18.28 -11.11 7.76
N GLU A 14 -19.14 -11.99 8.23
CA GLU A 14 -18.79 -13.38 8.51
C GLU A 14 -18.90 -14.30 7.27
N ASP A 15 -19.47 -13.79 6.17
CA ASP A 15 -19.56 -14.54 4.93
C ASP A 15 -18.19 -14.58 4.27
N ARG A 16 -17.61 -15.78 4.19
CA ARG A 16 -16.31 -16.01 3.59
C ARG A 16 -16.46 -16.79 2.29
N PRO A 17 -15.86 -16.30 1.19
CA PRO A 17 -15.88 -17.06 -0.05
C PRO A 17 -15.12 -18.39 0.12
N ARG A 18 -15.69 -19.47 -0.39
CA ARG A 18 -14.97 -20.74 -0.49
C ARG A 18 -14.03 -20.64 -1.67
N LEU A 19 -12.74 -20.45 -1.40
CA LEU A 19 -11.72 -20.39 -2.42
C LEU A 19 -11.33 -21.81 -2.84
N GLU A 20 -11.54 -22.13 -4.11
CA GLU A 20 -11.02 -23.37 -4.69
C GLU A 20 -9.51 -23.28 -4.82
N PRO A 21 -8.77 -24.36 -4.54
CA PRO A 21 -7.34 -24.41 -4.82
C PRO A 21 -7.09 -24.20 -6.29
N ARG A 22 -6.21 -23.24 -6.61
CA ARG A 22 -5.74 -22.97 -7.97
C ARG A 22 -4.23 -23.05 -8.00
N ILE A 23 -3.70 -23.42 -9.14
CA ILE A 23 -2.26 -23.38 -9.43
C ILE A 23 -2.02 -22.34 -10.50
N LEU A 24 -0.87 -21.68 -10.43
CA LEU A 24 -0.42 -20.78 -11.48
C LEU A 24 0.27 -21.62 -12.55
N LEU A 25 -0.16 -21.46 -13.79
CA LEU A 25 0.45 -22.10 -14.96
C LEU A 25 1.16 -21.00 -15.76
N GLU A 26 2.40 -21.28 -16.14
CA GLU A 26 3.12 -20.41 -17.05
C GLU A 26 2.57 -20.56 -18.47
N ASP A 27 2.27 -19.43 -19.09
CA ASP A 27 2.01 -19.35 -20.52
C ASP A 27 3.32 -19.10 -21.25
N GLN A 28 3.87 -20.14 -21.85
CA GLN A 28 5.18 -20.08 -22.52
C GLN A 28 5.18 -19.18 -23.76
N ASP A 29 4.05 -19.02 -24.42
CA ASP A 29 3.94 -18.15 -25.61
C ASP A 29 3.96 -16.67 -25.23
N LEU A 30 3.57 -16.34 -24.00
CA LEU A 30 3.58 -14.97 -23.44
C LEU A 30 4.73 -14.73 -22.46
N SER A 31 5.60 -15.71 -22.24
CA SER A 31 6.73 -15.60 -21.32
C SER A 31 8.03 -15.21 -22.04
N TYR A 32 8.80 -14.33 -21.42
CA TYR A 32 10.13 -13.97 -21.87
C TYR A 32 11.18 -14.41 -20.86
N HIS A 33 12.09 -15.25 -21.31
CA HIS A 33 13.25 -15.69 -20.52
C HIS A 33 14.52 -15.09 -21.11
N SER A 34 15.21 -14.27 -20.34
CA SER A 34 16.46 -13.65 -20.80
C SER A 34 17.55 -14.70 -20.96
N GLY A 35 18.27 -14.65 -22.07
CA GLY A 35 19.41 -15.54 -22.34
C GLY A 35 20.68 -15.14 -21.60
N TYR A 36 20.74 -13.98 -20.96
CA TYR A 36 21.90 -13.49 -20.21
C TYR A 36 21.47 -12.67 -19.00
N ARG A 37 22.36 -12.59 -18.02
CA ARG A 37 22.22 -11.72 -16.85
C ARG A 37 23.05 -10.46 -17.04
N VAL A 38 22.59 -9.33 -16.53
CA VAL A 38 23.35 -8.08 -16.47
C VAL A 38 24.28 -8.10 -15.27
N THR A 39 23.82 -8.68 -14.15
CA THR A 39 24.59 -8.94 -12.93
C THR A 39 24.45 -10.39 -12.52
N GLU A 40 25.39 -10.89 -11.71
CA GLU A 40 25.28 -12.25 -11.14
C GLU A 40 24.09 -12.43 -10.19
N GLU A 41 23.55 -11.30 -9.68
CA GLU A 41 22.44 -11.29 -8.73
C GLU A 41 21.07 -11.13 -9.42
N ASP A 42 21.01 -11.00 -10.74
CA ASP A 42 19.77 -10.83 -11.48
C ASP A 42 18.87 -12.07 -11.34
N LEU A 43 17.65 -11.85 -10.89
CA LEU A 43 16.60 -12.86 -10.80
C LEU A 43 15.52 -12.53 -11.84
N PHE A 44 15.36 -13.40 -12.85
CA PHE A 44 14.29 -13.28 -13.86
C PHE A 44 13.05 -14.07 -13.39
N ASP A 45 12.39 -13.55 -12.34
CA ASP A 45 11.19 -14.15 -11.75
C ASP A 45 10.04 -13.15 -11.61
N ASN A 46 9.98 -12.17 -12.51
CA ASN A 46 8.83 -11.27 -12.58
C ASN A 46 7.65 -12.00 -13.20
N ARG A 47 6.47 -11.89 -12.59
CA ARG A 47 5.28 -12.62 -13.01
C ARG A 47 4.12 -11.65 -13.22
N LEU A 48 3.48 -11.73 -14.38
CA LEU A 48 2.17 -11.13 -14.64
C LEU A 48 1.13 -12.24 -14.52
N ILE A 49 0.20 -12.11 -13.59
CA ILE A 49 -0.80 -13.14 -13.31
C ILE A 49 -2.14 -12.65 -13.83
N PHE A 50 -2.70 -13.40 -14.79
CA PHE A 50 -4.02 -13.13 -15.35
C PHE A 50 -5.09 -13.96 -14.61
N GLY A 51 -6.15 -13.28 -14.14
CA GLY A 51 -7.28 -13.93 -13.47
C GLY A 51 -7.83 -13.10 -12.30
N ASP A 52 -8.79 -13.67 -11.57
CA ASP A 52 -9.32 -13.07 -10.34
C ASP A 52 -8.20 -12.97 -9.29
N ASN A 53 -7.98 -11.77 -8.78
CA ASN A 53 -6.86 -11.49 -7.88
C ASN A 53 -6.98 -12.16 -6.50
N LEU A 54 -8.20 -12.50 -6.02
CA LEU A 54 -8.36 -13.24 -4.77
C LEU A 54 -7.87 -14.69 -4.91
N LEU A 55 -8.20 -15.34 -6.05
CA LEU A 55 -7.72 -16.67 -6.38
C LEU A 55 -6.22 -16.68 -6.63
N ALA A 56 -5.70 -15.67 -7.34
CA ALA A 56 -4.26 -15.49 -7.58
C ALA A 56 -3.48 -15.31 -6.26
N LEU A 57 -3.93 -14.43 -5.37
CA LEU A 57 -3.34 -14.23 -4.04
C LEU A 57 -3.34 -15.52 -3.24
N LYS A 58 -4.44 -16.31 -3.31
CA LYS A 58 -4.54 -17.60 -2.62
C LYS A 58 -3.53 -18.61 -3.18
N ALA A 59 -3.35 -18.67 -4.49
CA ALA A 59 -2.35 -19.54 -5.12
C ALA A 59 -0.91 -19.16 -4.72
N LEU A 60 -0.64 -17.86 -4.57
CA LEU A 60 0.68 -17.36 -4.16
C LEU A 60 1.04 -17.70 -2.71
N GLU A 61 0.08 -17.99 -1.82
CA GLU A 61 0.37 -18.28 -0.41
C GLU A 61 1.33 -19.45 -0.24
N HIS A 62 1.27 -20.47 -1.10
CA HIS A 62 2.14 -21.62 -1.01
C HIS A 62 3.63 -21.25 -1.16
N GLU A 63 3.94 -20.36 -2.08
CA GLU A 63 5.32 -20.00 -2.44
C GLU A 63 5.80 -18.76 -1.69
N PHE A 64 4.92 -17.75 -1.50
CA PHE A 64 5.29 -16.40 -1.03
C PHE A 64 4.86 -16.06 0.38
N SER A 65 4.30 -17.00 1.15
CA SER A 65 3.91 -16.73 2.55
C SER A 65 5.11 -16.23 3.37
N GLY A 66 4.97 -15.03 3.97
CA GLY A 66 6.00 -14.42 4.78
C GLY A 66 7.23 -13.88 4.02
N LYS A 67 7.18 -13.79 2.67
CA LYS A 67 8.34 -13.40 1.85
C LYS A 67 8.20 -12.01 1.20
N VAL A 68 6.99 -11.51 1.00
CA VAL A 68 6.75 -10.29 0.24
C VAL A 68 7.18 -9.06 1.03
N LYS A 69 8.15 -8.31 0.51
CA LYS A 69 8.71 -7.11 1.15
C LYS A 69 7.87 -5.87 0.94
N CYS A 70 7.25 -5.73 -0.22
CA CYS A 70 6.45 -4.56 -0.59
C CYS A 70 5.19 -4.99 -1.32
N VAL A 71 4.04 -4.45 -0.91
CA VAL A 71 2.77 -4.59 -1.60
C VAL A 71 2.22 -3.21 -1.90
N TYR A 72 1.87 -2.97 -3.16
CA TYR A 72 1.13 -1.78 -3.58
C TYR A 72 -0.17 -2.23 -4.23
N ILE A 73 -1.27 -1.69 -3.76
CA ILE A 73 -2.60 -1.95 -4.34
C ILE A 73 -3.33 -0.65 -4.64
N ASP A 74 -4.07 -0.69 -5.72
CA ASP A 74 -4.98 0.35 -6.21
C ASP A 74 -6.36 -0.28 -6.36
N PRO A 75 -7.13 -0.39 -5.27
CA PRO A 75 -8.43 -1.04 -5.29
C PRO A 75 -9.49 -0.15 -5.94
N PRO A 76 -10.70 -0.67 -6.21
CA PRO A 76 -11.84 0.15 -6.58
C PRO A 76 -12.07 1.26 -5.57
N PHE A 77 -12.22 2.50 -6.06
CA PHE A 77 -12.49 3.65 -5.18
C PHE A 77 -13.95 3.75 -4.75
N ASN A 78 -14.82 2.93 -5.36
CA ASN A 78 -16.25 2.90 -5.08
C ASN A 78 -16.96 4.25 -5.35
N THR A 79 -16.53 4.93 -6.41
CA THR A 79 -17.00 6.28 -6.80
C THR A 79 -18.36 6.30 -7.46
N GLN A 80 -18.99 5.14 -7.67
CA GLN A 80 -20.23 4.97 -8.44
C GLN A 80 -20.13 5.42 -9.91
N GLN A 81 -18.92 5.59 -10.44
CA GLN A 81 -18.68 5.83 -11.85
C GLN A 81 -18.49 4.48 -12.56
N ALA A 82 -19.41 4.17 -13.48
CA ALA A 82 -19.30 2.97 -14.29
C ALA A 82 -18.11 3.10 -15.26
N PHE A 83 -17.05 2.34 -15.03
CA PHE A 83 -16.01 2.10 -16.02
C PHE A 83 -16.35 0.84 -16.80
N GLU A 84 -16.10 0.81 -18.13
CA GLU A 84 -16.51 -0.26 -19.07
C GLU A 84 -16.08 -1.69 -18.64
N HIS A 85 -15.10 -1.82 -17.73
CA HIS A 85 -14.57 -3.12 -17.29
C HIS A 85 -14.49 -3.26 -15.77
N TYR A 86 -15.07 -2.31 -15.01
CA TYR A 86 -14.91 -2.27 -13.56
C TYR A 86 -16.15 -1.69 -12.87
N ASP A 87 -16.78 -2.48 -12.02
CA ASP A 87 -17.92 -2.03 -11.21
C ASP A 87 -17.41 -1.24 -9.98
N ASP A 88 -17.29 0.07 -10.15
CA ASP A 88 -16.87 1.00 -9.09
C ASP A 88 -18.07 1.50 -8.25
N GLY A 89 -19.24 0.89 -8.43
CA GLY A 89 -20.48 1.22 -7.71
C GLY A 89 -20.94 0.12 -6.74
N LEU A 90 -19.99 -0.58 -6.12
CA LEU A 90 -20.32 -1.65 -5.16
C LEU A 90 -21.04 -1.08 -3.93
N GLU A 91 -22.02 -1.83 -3.43
CA GLU A 91 -22.55 -1.53 -2.11
C GLU A 91 -21.43 -1.60 -1.06
N HIS A 92 -21.43 -0.67 -0.14
CA HIS A 92 -20.38 -0.45 0.86
C HIS A 92 -19.98 -1.71 1.63
N SER A 93 -20.98 -2.52 2.02
CA SER A 93 -20.76 -3.80 2.70
C SER A 93 -20.04 -4.82 1.82
N ILE A 94 -20.36 -4.85 0.51
CA ILE A 94 -19.72 -5.74 -0.47
C ILE A 94 -18.26 -5.31 -0.67
N TRP A 95 -18.01 -4.00 -0.82
CA TRP A 95 -16.67 -3.46 -0.94
C TRP A 95 -15.78 -3.80 0.27
N LEU A 96 -16.32 -3.65 1.49
CA LEU A 96 -15.61 -4.02 2.72
C LEU A 96 -15.27 -5.51 2.76
N GLY A 97 -16.21 -6.39 2.37
CA GLY A 97 -15.97 -7.83 2.25
C GLY A 97 -14.88 -8.16 1.25
N LEU A 98 -14.94 -7.55 0.07
CA LEU A 98 -13.95 -7.69 -1.01
C LEU A 98 -12.54 -7.30 -0.54
N MET A 99 -12.42 -6.16 0.13
CA MET A 99 -11.13 -5.66 0.64
C MET A 99 -10.60 -6.53 1.78
N ARG A 100 -11.45 -6.90 2.74
CA ARG A 100 -11.06 -7.75 3.88
C ARG A 100 -10.39 -9.04 3.42
N ASP A 101 -11.03 -9.77 2.50
CA ASP A 101 -10.55 -11.09 2.07
C ASP A 101 -9.16 -11.01 1.42
N ARG A 102 -8.93 -9.98 0.62
CA ARG A 102 -7.64 -9.73 -0.03
C ARG A 102 -6.58 -9.25 0.95
N LEU A 103 -6.91 -8.30 1.82
CA LEU A 103 -5.97 -7.73 2.79
C LEU A 103 -5.49 -8.78 3.81
N GLU A 104 -6.35 -9.72 4.21
CA GLU A 104 -5.95 -10.83 5.08
C GLU A 104 -4.93 -11.75 4.41
N ILE A 105 -5.10 -12.07 3.13
CA ILE A 105 -4.11 -12.86 2.39
C ILE A 105 -2.82 -12.07 2.20
N ILE A 106 -2.91 -10.81 1.78
CA ILE A 106 -1.76 -9.91 1.64
C ILE A 106 -0.95 -9.87 2.94
N LYS A 107 -1.61 -9.72 4.08
CA LYS A 107 -0.93 -9.74 5.38
C LYS A 107 -0.14 -11.04 5.62
N ARG A 108 -0.66 -12.21 5.19
CA ARG A 108 0.06 -13.49 5.32
C ARG A 108 1.25 -13.59 4.37
N LEU A 109 1.12 -13.05 3.14
CA LEU A 109 2.21 -13.01 2.16
C LEU A 109 3.37 -12.11 2.61
N MET A 110 3.09 -11.00 3.30
CA MET A 110 4.12 -10.04 3.72
C MET A 110 5.11 -10.65 4.71
N ASN A 111 6.39 -10.34 4.54
CA ASN A 111 7.40 -10.62 5.55
C ASN A 111 7.29 -9.64 6.75
N ASN A 112 8.01 -9.90 7.83
CA ASN A 112 7.89 -9.10 9.06
C ASN A 112 8.32 -7.64 8.90
N GLU A 113 9.20 -7.33 7.96
CA GLU A 113 9.63 -5.96 7.63
C GLU A 113 8.86 -5.37 6.45
N GLY A 114 7.86 -6.10 5.93
CA GLY A 114 7.10 -5.73 4.75
C GLY A 114 6.25 -4.49 4.95
N THR A 115 6.03 -3.79 3.83
CA THR A 115 5.21 -2.58 3.78
C THR A 115 4.04 -2.77 2.83
N LEU A 116 2.86 -2.36 3.26
CA LEU A 116 1.65 -2.28 2.45
C LEU A 116 1.34 -0.82 2.14
N PHE A 117 1.15 -0.53 0.87
CA PHE A 117 0.67 0.74 0.34
C PHE A 117 -0.70 0.54 -0.30
N VAL A 118 -1.68 1.32 0.11
CA VAL A 118 -3.03 1.31 -0.47
C VAL A 118 -3.36 2.70 -0.98
N HIS A 119 -3.53 2.83 -2.29
CA HIS A 119 -3.99 4.05 -2.92
C HIS A 119 -5.52 4.09 -2.88
N ILE A 120 -6.10 5.22 -2.51
CA ILE A 120 -7.56 5.41 -2.41
C ILE A 120 -7.91 6.88 -2.54
N ASP A 121 -9.16 7.19 -2.92
CA ASP A 121 -9.73 8.52 -2.82
C ASP A 121 -10.41 8.75 -1.46
N ASP A 122 -11.19 9.81 -1.32
CA ASP A 122 -11.86 10.19 -0.07
C ASP A 122 -13.14 9.38 0.22
N ASN A 123 -13.73 8.68 -0.78
CA ASN A 123 -15.00 7.97 -0.59
C ASN A 123 -14.88 6.85 0.46
N GLU A 124 -13.90 5.99 0.31
CA GLU A 124 -13.72 4.82 1.18
C GLU A 124 -12.56 4.96 2.19
N LEU A 125 -11.83 6.09 2.19
CA LEU A 125 -10.65 6.28 3.03
C LEU A 125 -10.89 5.98 4.51
N GLY A 126 -11.99 6.49 5.06
CA GLY A 126 -12.30 6.34 6.48
C GLY A 126 -12.50 4.87 6.88
N TYR A 127 -13.27 4.16 6.10
CA TYR A 127 -13.57 2.73 6.34
C TYR A 127 -12.37 1.83 6.06
N LEU A 128 -11.60 2.14 5.01
CA LEU A 128 -10.34 1.45 4.71
C LEU A 128 -9.36 1.54 5.89
N ILE A 129 -9.19 2.72 6.48
CA ILE A 129 -8.30 2.90 7.63
C ILE A 129 -8.77 2.04 8.82
N VAL A 130 -10.06 2.01 9.12
CA VAL A 130 -10.59 1.20 10.22
C VAL A 130 -10.42 -0.28 9.94
N LEU A 131 -10.70 -0.73 8.72
CA LEU A 131 -10.49 -2.12 8.28
C LEU A 131 -9.02 -2.53 8.39
N LEU A 132 -8.10 -1.67 7.93
CA LEU A 132 -6.66 -1.90 8.02
C LEU A 132 -6.18 -1.87 9.49
N ASP A 133 -6.72 -1.00 10.34
CA ASP A 133 -6.42 -1.00 11.78
C ASP A 133 -6.86 -2.32 12.43
N GLU A 134 -7.97 -2.93 11.99
CA GLU A 134 -8.43 -4.22 12.47
C GLU A 134 -7.52 -5.37 11.98
N ILE A 135 -7.20 -5.41 10.69
CA ILE A 135 -6.41 -6.48 10.07
C ILE A 135 -4.93 -6.37 10.43
N MET A 136 -4.30 -5.22 10.17
CA MET A 136 -2.87 -5.01 10.33
C MET A 136 -2.47 -4.65 11.77
N GLY A 137 -3.40 -4.06 12.51
CA GLY A 137 -3.18 -3.45 13.83
C GLY A 137 -2.88 -1.96 13.74
N ARG A 138 -3.59 -1.13 14.49
CA ARG A 138 -3.44 0.33 14.49
C ARG A 138 -2.01 0.79 14.78
N SER A 139 -1.28 0.09 15.66
CA SER A 139 0.12 0.39 15.98
C SER A 139 1.07 0.25 14.80
N ASN A 140 0.67 -0.51 13.77
CA ASN A 140 1.44 -0.76 12.56
C ASN A 140 1.17 0.27 11.46
N ARG A 141 0.22 1.19 11.64
CA ARG A 141 0.01 2.29 10.70
C ARG A 141 1.22 3.21 10.70
N VAL A 142 1.81 3.42 9.53
CA VAL A 142 2.98 4.27 9.32
C VAL A 142 2.55 5.70 9.05
N ALA A 143 1.74 5.91 7.99
CA ALA A 143 1.29 7.22 7.56
C ALA A 143 0.03 7.13 6.69
N VAL A 144 -0.65 8.27 6.57
CA VAL A 144 -1.59 8.56 5.49
C VAL A 144 -1.05 9.79 4.76
N ILE A 145 -0.68 9.63 3.50
CA ILE A 145 -0.12 10.69 2.67
C ILE A 145 -1.21 11.20 1.75
N THR A 146 -1.48 12.49 1.77
CA THR A 146 -2.35 13.15 0.80
C THR A 146 -1.51 13.70 -0.33
N PHE A 147 -1.86 13.41 -1.56
CA PHE A 147 -1.17 13.95 -2.73
C PHE A 147 -2.15 14.51 -3.75
N LYS A 148 -1.70 15.50 -4.50
CA LYS A 148 -2.50 16.12 -5.55
C LYS A 148 -2.55 15.21 -6.76
N GLN A 149 -3.75 14.75 -7.14
CA GLN A 149 -3.97 13.92 -8.31
C GLN A 149 -4.40 14.75 -9.54
N GLY A 150 -5.11 15.84 -9.34
CA GLY A 150 -5.66 16.62 -10.42
C GLY A 150 -5.75 18.11 -10.11
N SER A 151 -6.30 18.87 -11.04
CA SER A 151 -6.64 20.28 -10.86
C SER A 151 -8.13 20.51 -11.10
N ALA A 152 -8.68 21.57 -10.51
CA ALA A 152 -10.06 21.97 -10.71
C ALA A 152 -10.24 22.69 -12.05
N THR A 153 -9.86 22.02 -13.17
CA THR A 153 -9.94 22.56 -14.54
C THR A 153 -10.80 21.67 -15.43
N GLY A 154 -11.29 22.18 -16.55
CA GLY A 154 -12.14 21.45 -17.48
C GLY A 154 -13.52 21.10 -16.90
N HIS A 155 -14.00 19.88 -17.15
CA HIS A 155 -15.32 19.44 -16.67
C HIS A 155 -15.48 19.51 -15.15
N LYS A 156 -14.41 19.40 -14.38
CA LYS A 156 -14.46 19.54 -12.92
C LYS A 156 -14.82 20.95 -12.47
N SER A 157 -14.53 21.98 -13.27
CA SER A 157 -14.87 23.37 -12.95
C SER A 157 -16.36 23.72 -13.12
N ILE A 158 -17.11 22.85 -13.82
CA ILE A 158 -18.56 23.03 -14.07
C ILE A 158 -19.39 22.44 -12.93
N ASN A 159 -18.79 21.62 -12.07
CA ASN A 159 -19.47 21.01 -10.92
C ASN A 159 -19.76 22.09 -9.86
N PRO A 160 -21.02 22.32 -9.49
CA PRO A 160 -21.39 23.35 -8.48
C PRO A 160 -20.98 22.97 -7.05
N GLY A 161 -20.41 21.78 -6.83
CA GLY A 161 -19.98 21.29 -5.52
C GLY A 161 -18.50 21.55 -5.22
N VAL A 162 -18.05 21.00 -4.11
CA VAL A 162 -16.62 20.96 -3.75
C VAL A 162 -15.89 19.98 -4.66
N VAL A 163 -14.81 20.43 -5.28
CA VAL A 163 -14.01 19.62 -6.20
C VAL A 163 -12.87 18.95 -5.43
N THR A 164 -12.88 17.64 -5.36
CA THR A 164 -11.76 16.84 -4.83
C THR A 164 -10.65 16.76 -5.86
N THR A 165 -9.43 17.17 -5.47
CA THR A 165 -8.24 17.18 -6.32
C THR A 165 -7.12 16.32 -5.78
N SER A 166 -7.35 15.61 -4.69
CA SER A 166 -6.34 14.81 -4.00
C SER A 166 -6.80 13.37 -3.80
N ASN A 167 -5.83 12.46 -3.80
CA ASN A 167 -5.99 11.09 -3.36
C ASN A 167 -5.06 10.84 -2.16
N PHE A 168 -5.17 9.63 -1.61
CA PHE A 168 -4.49 9.24 -0.39
C PHE A 168 -3.67 7.97 -0.64
N LEU A 169 -2.52 7.89 0.03
CA LEU A 169 -1.73 6.69 0.12
C LEU A 169 -1.67 6.28 1.59
N VAL A 170 -2.35 5.19 1.92
CA VAL A 170 -2.39 4.63 3.28
C VAL A 170 -1.28 3.60 3.42
N ILE A 171 -0.43 3.77 4.42
CA ILE A 171 0.80 2.98 4.59
C ILE A 171 0.78 2.23 5.91
N TYR A 172 0.95 0.91 5.84
CA TYR A 172 1.12 0.03 7.00
C TYR A 172 2.40 -0.79 6.89
N ALA A 173 3.11 -0.92 7.99
CA ALA A 173 4.14 -1.94 8.14
C ALA A 173 3.51 -3.26 8.61
N LYS A 174 4.09 -4.41 8.28
CA LYS A 174 3.69 -5.68 8.87
C LYS A 174 3.97 -5.72 10.38
N ASN A 175 5.13 -5.20 10.78
CA ASN A 175 5.57 -5.07 12.17
C ASN A 175 6.39 -3.79 12.32
N LYS A 176 5.73 -2.68 12.68
CA LYS A 176 6.34 -1.34 12.73
C LYS A 176 7.57 -1.22 13.67
N PRO A 177 7.65 -1.90 14.83
CA PRO A 177 8.82 -1.86 15.68
C PRO A 177 10.15 -2.26 15.02
N ILE A 178 10.11 -3.15 14.02
CA ILE A 178 11.31 -3.59 13.28
C ILE A 178 11.38 -3.03 11.86
N TRP A 179 10.36 -2.28 11.45
CA TRP A 179 10.28 -1.71 10.11
C TRP A 179 11.25 -0.53 9.95
N THR A 180 12.07 -0.58 8.91
CA THR A 180 13.04 0.47 8.62
C THR A 180 12.88 0.95 7.18
N PRO A 181 12.47 2.21 6.95
CA PRO A 181 12.38 2.77 5.60
C PRO A 181 13.76 3.15 5.07
N ASN A 182 13.96 2.96 3.77
CA ASN A 182 15.08 3.59 3.08
C ASN A 182 14.84 5.10 3.01
N ARG A 183 15.71 5.88 3.63
CA ARG A 183 15.60 7.34 3.62
C ARG A 183 15.99 7.87 2.25
N LEU A 184 15.10 8.66 1.66
CA LEU A 184 15.39 9.40 0.44
C LEU A 184 15.99 10.76 0.83
N PHE A 185 17.14 11.06 0.25
CA PHE A 185 17.80 12.35 0.43
C PHE A 185 17.77 13.10 -0.90
N THR A 186 17.25 14.31 -0.89
CA THR A 186 17.35 15.25 -2.00
C THR A 186 18.45 16.28 -1.69
N ALA A 187 19.34 16.50 -2.63
CA ALA A 187 20.31 17.60 -2.51
C ALA A 187 19.54 18.92 -2.45
N ARG A 188 19.86 19.75 -1.46
CA ARG A 188 19.31 21.10 -1.38
C ARG A 188 20.10 22.01 -2.32
N ALA A 189 19.41 22.79 -3.14
CA ALA A 189 20.02 23.77 -4.02
C ALA A 189 20.70 24.92 -3.22
N GLU A 190 20.17 25.24 -2.03
CA GLU A 190 20.68 26.27 -1.16
C GLU A 190 20.86 25.76 0.28
N ARG A 191 21.87 26.28 0.95
CA ARG A 191 22.11 25.99 2.38
C ARG A 191 21.01 26.62 3.21
N ASP A 192 20.43 25.84 4.15
CA ASP A 192 19.46 26.38 5.10
C ASP A 192 20.15 27.37 6.05
N LYS A 193 19.72 28.65 5.98
CA LYS A 193 20.30 29.76 6.75
C LYS A 193 20.19 29.58 8.27
N ARG A 194 19.30 28.68 8.73
CA ARG A 194 19.21 28.33 10.16
C ARG A 194 20.38 27.53 10.68
N TYR A 195 21.15 26.87 9.79
CA TYR A 195 22.36 26.14 10.13
C TYR A 195 23.58 26.97 9.79
N SER A 196 23.80 28.04 10.53
CA SER A 196 24.94 28.95 10.37
C SER A 196 26.16 28.55 11.18
N GLN A 197 25.99 27.63 12.15
CA GLN A 197 27.06 27.20 13.05
C GLN A 197 27.50 25.78 12.71
N PHE A 198 28.78 25.50 12.83
CA PHE A 198 29.33 24.15 12.66
C PHE A 198 30.42 23.90 13.70
N ILE A 199 30.58 22.64 14.08
CA ILE A 199 31.59 22.21 15.05
C ILE A 199 32.83 21.82 14.26
N MET A 200 33.96 22.47 14.56
CA MET A 200 35.29 22.05 14.10
C MET A 200 35.95 21.18 15.15
N ASN A 201 36.64 20.12 14.73
CA ASN A 201 37.36 19.20 15.60
C ASN A 201 36.48 18.51 16.65
N TYR A 202 35.49 17.78 16.18
CA TYR A 202 34.53 17.02 17.01
C TYR A 202 35.20 15.99 17.95
N GLU A 203 36.45 15.64 17.73
CA GLU A 203 37.24 14.72 18.58
C GLU A 203 37.63 15.32 19.92
N SER A 204 37.44 16.61 20.16
CA SER A 204 37.76 17.26 21.44
C SER A 204 36.57 17.23 22.40
N HIS A 205 36.83 17.04 23.70
CA HIS A 205 35.83 17.12 24.76
C HIS A 205 35.12 18.49 24.83
N PHE A 206 35.68 19.50 24.16
CA PHE A 206 35.13 20.85 24.05
C PHE A 206 35.15 21.29 22.59
N PRO A 207 34.10 20.98 21.82
CA PRO A 207 34.02 21.39 20.41
C PRO A 207 34.01 22.91 20.29
N LYS A 208 34.88 23.44 19.42
CA LYS A 208 34.86 24.86 19.08
C LYS A 208 33.80 25.14 18.04
N TRP A 209 32.91 26.09 18.34
CA TRP A 209 31.90 26.57 17.40
C TRP A 209 32.52 27.67 16.52
N GLN A 210 32.27 27.63 15.24
CA GLN A 210 32.53 28.73 14.32
C GLN A 210 31.21 29.27 13.79
N PHE A 211 31.11 30.61 13.74
CA PHE A 211 29.93 31.36 13.30
C PHE A 211 30.08 31.86 11.88
#